data_4b60d924aea5cf79987dbf7a82365c2b
#
_entry.id   4b60d924aea5cf79987dbf7a82365c2b
#
_cell.length_a   1.000
_cell.length_b   1.000
_cell.length_c   1.000
_cell.angle_alpha   90.00
_cell.angle_beta   90.00
_cell.angle_gamma   90.00
#
_symmetry.space_group_name_H-M   'P 1'
#
loop_
_entity.id
_entity.type
_entity.pdbx_description
1 polymer ?
#
loop_
_entity_poly.entity_id
_entity_poly.type
_entity_poly.pdbx_seq_one_letter_code
_entity_poly.pdbx_strand_id
1 'polypeptide(L)'
;VIIVGSNTVKSDNPMLTTRLVKGENPMRIILDKNNKLGKKYHVFTHKDDNGYKIIHDKLKSKDQNIFQLPLINNQFDEKDIISLLTKLNKRIVFIEGGGKTISKFYEKNLLDKLHLCISPIILGEGISSFIIPKQKSLKEVYEHKISYMKMGRDILCDIDLF
;
A
#
# COMPACT_ATOMS: atom_id res chain seq x y z
N VAL A 1 4.54 -9.30 1.77
CA VAL A 1 5.14 -8.05 1.25
C VAL A 1 4.28 -6.85 1.65
N ILE A 2 4.90 -5.69 1.89
CA ILE A 2 4.20 -4.41 2.08
C ILE A 2 4.49 -3.50 0.89
N ILE A 3 3.44 -2.89 0.33
CA ILE A 3 3.53 -1.88 -0.73
C ILE A 3 3.15 -0.52 -0.18
N VAL A 4 3.91 0.51 -0.53
CA VAL A 4 3.65 1.89 -0.13
C VAL A 4 3.96 2.88 -1.26
N GLY A 5 3.20 3.96 -1.34
CA GLY A 5 3.47 5.04 -2.29
C GLY A 5 4.64 5.93 -1.86
N SER A 6 5.37 6.49 -2.83
CA SER A 6 6.52 7.38 -2.55
C SER A 6 6.15 8.64 -1.76
N ASN A 7 4.92 9.13 -1.87
CA ASN A 7 4.49 10.30 -1.09
C ASN A 7 4.36 9.97 0.40
N THR A 8 3.82 8.80 0.76
CA THR A 8 3.76 8.32 2.14
C THR A 8 5.17 8.16 2.72
N VAL A 9 6.10 7.60 1.94
CA VAL A 9 7.50 7.51 2.39
C VAL A 9 8.12 8.88 2.65
N LYS A 10 7.80 9.89 1.84
CA LYS A 10 8.30 11.27 2.02
C LYS A 10 7.72 11.95 3.25
N SER A 11 6.41 11.81 3.49
CA SER A 11 5.72 12.48 4.59
C SER A 11 6.01 11.82 5.94
N ASP A 12 5.96 10.50 6.00
CA ASP A 12 5.91 9.76 7.26
C ASP A 12 7.23 9.06 7.59
N ASN A 13 8.12 8.90 6.60
CA ASN A 13 9.39 8.17 6.72
C ASN A 13 9.24 6.84 7.49
N PRO A 14 8.31 5.96 7.08
CA PRO A 14 7.95 4.78 7.85
C PRO A 14 9.07 3.72 7.81
N MET A 15 9.15 2.88 8.85
CA MET A 15 10.08 1.75 8.88
C MET A 15 9.52 0.52 8.18
N LEU A 16 8.23 0.27 8.29
CA LEU A 16 7.51 -0.90 7.76
C LEU A 16 8.15 -2.24 8.16
N THR A 17 8.53 -2.34 9.43
CA THR A 17 9.17 -3.52 10.01
C THR A 17 8.31 -4.13 11.10
N THR A 18 8.49 -5.42 11.36
CA THR A 18 7.87 -6.11 12.49
C THR A 18 8.54 -5.67 13.79
N ARG A 19 7.81 -5.00 14.68
CA ARG A 19 8.37 -4.38 15.91
C ARG A 19 7.68 -4.80 17.19
N LEU A 20 6.38 -5.03 17.16
CA LEU A 20 5.56 -5.29 18.34
C LEU A 20 5.28 -6.77 18.57
N VAL A 21 5.60 -7.59 17.60
CA VAL A 21 5.44 -9.05 17.65
C VAL A 21 6.72 -9.72 17.16
N LYS A 22 6.91 -10.99 17.49
CA LYS A 22 8.01 -11.80 16.93
C LYS A 22 7.66 -12.17 15.48
N GLY A 23 8.62 -12.04 14.58
CA GLY A 23 8.45 -12.39 13.17
C GLY A 23 9.52 -11.74 12.29
N GLU A 24 9.60 -12.22 11.06
CA GLU A 24 10.48 -11.63 10.04
C GLU A 24 9.91 -10.32 9.52
N ASN A 25 10.79 -9.44 9.07
CA ASN A 25 10.37 -8.23 8.39
C ASN A 25 9.82 -8.56 7.00
N PRO A 26 8.71 -7.95 6.61
CA PRO A 26 8.21 -8.10 5.25
C PRO A 26 9.15 -7.45 4.23
N MET A 27 9.16 -7.95 3.02
CA MET A 27 9.70 -7.23 1.88
C MET A 27 8.92 -5.92 1.71
N ARG A 28 9.62 -4.80 1.62
CA ARG A 28 9.03 -3.47 1.47
C ARG A 28 9.19 -3.02 0.02
N ILE A 29 8.10 -2.71 -0.66
CA ILE A 29 8.09 -2.23 -2.04
C ILE A 29 7.54 -0.83 -2.10
N ILE A 30 8.32 0.09 -2.61
CA ILE A 30 8.00 1.50 -2.73
C ILE A 30 7.69 1.85 -4.19
N LEU A 31 6.50 2.39 -4.45
CA LEU A 31 6.11 2.86 -5.77
C LEU A 31 6.71 4.25 -6.03
N ASP A 32 7.90 4.30 -6.63
CA ASP A 32 8.66 5.53 -6.90
C ASP A 32 8.94 5.69 -8.39
N LYS A 33 7.91 5.92 -9.19
CA LYS A 33 7.96 5.96 -10.66
C LYS A 33 9.10 6.81 -11.24
N ASN A 34 9.49 7.87 -10.55
CA ASN A 34 10.52 8.81 -11.01
C ASN A 34 11.89 8.55 -10.36
N ASN A 35 12.04 7.52 -9.54
CA ASN A 35 13.24 7.21 -8.77
C ASN A 35 13.80 8.40 -7.97
N LYS A 36 12.91 9.17 -7.33
CA LYS A 36 13.27 10.39 -6.58
C LYS A 36 13.61 10.15 -5.11
N LEU A 37 13.30 8.97 -4.57
CA LEU A 37 13.60 8.64 -3.18
C LEU A 37 15.07 8.21 -3.05
N GLY A 38 15.83 8.96 -2.26
CA GLY A 38 17.19 8.57 -1.88
C GLY A 38 17.21 7.49 -0.80
N LYS A 39 18.37 6.91 -0.55
CA LYS A 39 18.56 5.83 0.45
C LYS A 39 18.44 6.28 1.90
N LYS A 40 18.19 7.56 2.18
CA LYS A 40 18.08 8.11 3.55
C LYS A 40 16.81 7.72 4.31
N TYR A 41 15.77 7.24 3.61
CA TYR A 41 14.51 6.88 4.22
C TYR A 41 14.59 5.52 4.93
N HIS A 42 13.91 5.40 6.07
CA HIS A 42 13.95 4.22 6.94
C HIS A 42 13.60 2.92 6.22
N VAL A 43 12.71 2.96 5.24
CA VAL A 43 12.36 1.79 4.42
C VAL A 43 13.55 1.16 3.68
N PHE A 44 14.66 1.91 3.49
CA PHE A 44 15.87 1.46 2.80
C PHE A 44 17.08 1.31 3.73
N THR A 45 17.05 1.87 4.95
CA THR A 45 18.21 1.89 5.85
C THR A 45 18.22 0.75 6.85
N HIS A 46 17.19 -0.09 6.87
CA HIS A 46 17.13 -1.21 7.79
C HIS A 46 18.16 -2.29 7.41
N LYS A 47 18.76 -2.92 8.43
CA LYS A 47 19.87 -3.89 8.29
C LYS A 47 19.52 -5.16 7.48
N ASP A 48 18.23 -5.45 7.29
CA ASP A 48 17.77 -6.61 6.52
C ASP A 48 17.86 -6.42 5.00
N ASP A 49 18.21 -5.22 4.53
CA ASP A 49 18.31 -4.82 3.12
C ASP A 49 17.10 -5.25 2.25
N ASN A 50 15.91 -5.30 2.87
CA ASN A 50 14.70 -5.83 2.25
C ASN A 50 13.75 -4.72 1.75
N GLY A 51 14.31 -3.56 1.38
CA GLY A 51 13.62 -2.41 0.81
C GLY A 51 13.86 -2.29 -0.70
N TYR A 52 12.80 -2.32 -1.49
CA TYR A 52 12.86 -2.30 -2.95
C TYR A 52 12.05 -1.13 -3.51
N LYS A 53 12.37 -0.70 -4.73
CA LYS A 53 11.57 0.27 -5.48
C LYS A 53 10.98 -0.36 -6.73
N ILE A 54 9.80 0.11 -7.13
CA ILE A 54 9.32 -0.02 -8.49
C ILE A 54 9.44 1.35 -9.14
N ILE A 55 10.21 1.42 -10.25
CA ILE A 55 10.43 2.63 -11.03
C ILE A 55 9.93 2.45 -12.46
N HIS A 56 9.82 3.56 -13.20
CA HIS A 56 9.51 3.52 -14.62
C HIS A 56 10.62 2.79 -15.42
N ASP A 57 10.24 1.91 -16.31
CA ASP A 57 11.15 1.05 -17.08
C ASP A 57 12.12 1.81 -17.99
N LYS A 58 11.75 3.05 -18.40
CA LYS A 58 12.65 3.93 -19.18
C LYS A 58 13.78 4.57 -18.36
N LEU A 59 13.75 4.45 -17.03
CA LEU A 59 14.81 4.98 -16.18
C LEU A 59 15.94 3.95 -16.04
N LYS A 60 17.19 4.39 -16.28
CA LYS A 60 18.36 3.55 -16.05
C LYS A 60 18.67 3.51 -14.56
N SER A 61 18.88 2.32 -14.00
CA SER A 61 19.38 2.15 -12.64
C SER A 61 20.32 0.94 -12.59
N LYS A 62 21.38 1.06 -11.78
CA LYS A 62 22.31 -0.05 -11.45
C LYS A 62 22.03 -0.62 -10.06
N ASP A 63 21.03 -0.12 -9.35
CA ASP A 63 20.67 -0.58 -8.01
C ASP A 63 19.97 -1.94 -8.12
N GLN A 64 20.45 -2.94 -7.36
CA GLN A 64 19.91 -4.30 -7.38
C GLN A 64 18.52 -4.37 -6.73
N ASN A 65 18.18 -3.42 -5.85
CA ASN A 65 16.90 -3.37 -5.16
C ASN A 65 15.84 -2.56 -5.95
N ILE A 66 15.86 -2.66 -7.28
CA ILE A 66 14.93 -1.94 -8.15
C ILE A 66 14.27 -2.89 -9.14
N PHE A 67 12.96 -2.83 -9.19
CA PHE A 67 12.14 -3.40 -10.25
C PHE A 67 11.70 -2.29 -11.20
N GLN A 68 11.54 -2.63 -12.47
CA GLN A 68 11.13 -1.70 -13.51
C GLN A 68 9.80 -2.14 -14.11
N LEU A 69 8.83 -1.23 -14.17
CA LEU A 69 7.54 -1.47 -14.81
C LEU A 69 7.19 -0.30 -15.75
N PRO A 70 6.45 -0.56 -16.84
CA PRO A 70 5.95 0.48 -17.72
C PRO A 70 4.96 1.39 -16.99
N LEU A 71 4.75 2.59 -17.54
CA LEU A 71 3.69 3.48 -17.09
C LEU A 71 2.61 3.58 -18.16
N ILE A 72 1.35 3.42 -17.73
CA ILE A 72 0.16 3.70 -18.51
C ILE A 72 -0.45 5.00 -17.96
N ASN A 73 -0.67 6.01 -18.80
CA ASN A 73 -1.18 7.32 -18.40
C ASN A 73 -0.40 7.93 -17.21
N ASN A 74 0.94 7.82 -17.28
CA ASN A 74 1.87 8.32 -16.26
C ASN A 74 1.72 7.65 -14.87
N GLN A 75 1.20 6.43 -14.80
CA GLN A 75 1.00 5.65 -13.58
C GLN A 75 1.35 4.19 -13.83
N PHE A 76 1.76 3.46 -12.78
CA PHE A 76 1.85 2.01 -12.86
C PHE A 76 0.46 1.39 -12.99
N ASP A 77 0.35 0.33 -13.78
CA ASP A 77 -0.84 -0.52 -13.74
C ASP A 77 -0.73 -1.47 -12.54
N GLU A 78 -1.77 -1.54 -11.74
CA GLU A 78 -1.82 -2.38 -10.54
C GLU A 78 -1.74 -3.87 -10.89
N LYS A 79 -2.23 -4.27 -12.06
CA LYS A 79 -2.11 -5.65 -12.55
C LYS A 79 -0.66 -6.02 -12.87
N ASP A 80 0.14 -5.08 -13.40
CA ASP A 80 1.57 -5.31 -13.63
C ASP A 80 2.32 -5.47 -12.30
N ILE A 81 1.94 -4.71 -11.28
CA ILE A 81 2.48 -4.87 -9.92
C ILE A 81 2.15 -6.27 -9.38
N ILE A 82 0.89 -6.71 -9.47
CA ILE A 82 0.48 -8.05 -9.01
C ILE A 82 1.22 -9.15 -9.81
N SER A 83 1.36 -8.99 -11.11
CA SER A 83 2.12 -9.92 -11.96
C SER A 83 3.58 -10.05 -11.51
N LEU A 84 4.24 -8.92 -11.20
CA LEU A 84 5.59 -8.91 -10.64
C LEU A 84 5.64 -9.67 -9.31
N LEU A 85 4.71 -9.40 -8.39
CA LEU A 85 4.66 -10.07 -7.09
C LEU A 85 4.44 -11.58 -7.20
N THR A 86 3.60 -12.00 -8.14
CA THR A 86 3.37 -13.41 -8.45
C THR A 86 4.66 -14.09 -8.93
N LYS A 87 5.41 -13.44 -9.83
CA LYS A 87 6.73 -13.93 -10.30
C LYS A 87 7.75 -14.03 -9.14
N LEU A 88 7.66 -13.15 -8.15
CA LEU A 88 8.46 -13.17 -6.94
C LEU A 88 7.94 -14.17 -5.87
N ASN A 89 6.92 -14.97 -6.21
CA ASN A 89 6.25 -15.91 -5.31
C ASN A 89 5.73 -15.26 -4.00
N LYS A 90 5.21 -14.02 -4.10
CA LYS A 90 4.61 -13.30 -2.96
C LYS A 90 3.10 -13.51 -2.97
N ARG A 91 2.60 -14.24 -1.95
CA ARG A 91 1.18 -14.62 -1.84
C ARG A 91 0.35 -13.64 -1.01
N ILE A 92 0.96 -13.02 -0.01
CA ILE A 92 0.27 -12.07 0.88
C ILE A 92 0.86 -10.70 0.63
N VAL A 93 -0.01 -9.77 0.21
CA VAL A 93 0.35 -8.40 -0.13
C VAL A 93 -0.45 -7.46 0.75
N PHE A 94 0.22 -6.65 1.54
CA PHE A 94 -0.37 -5.59 2.33
C PHE A 94 -0.09 -4.25 1.65
N ILE A 95 -1.14 -3.52 1.28
CA ILE A 95 -1.03 -2.20 0.70
C ILE A 95 -1.25 -1.18 1.80
N GLU A 96 -0.18 -0.49 2.16
CA GLU A 96 -0.22 0.49 3.23
C GLU A 96 -0.22 1.92 2.68
N GLY A 97 -0.90 2.76 3.40
CA GLY A 97 -0.75 4.20 3.29
C GLY A 97 -1.59 4.84 2.22
N GLY A 98 -1.15 5.94 1.70
CA GLY A 98 -1.88 6.95 0.98
C GLY A 98 -3.13 6.51 0.22
N GLY A 99 -4.24 7.16 0.51
CA GLY A 99 -5.55 6.82 -0.05
C GLY A 99 -5.57 6.61 -1.57
N LYS A 100 -4.69 7.32 -2.29
CA LYS A 100 -4.55 7.17 -3.76
C LYS A 100 -4.09 5.78 -4.18
N THR A 101 -3.18 5.15 -3.42
CA THR A 101 -2.70 3.80 -3.75
C THR A 101 -3.78 2.77 -3.48
N ILE A 102 -4.40 2.83 -2.30
CA ILE A 102 -5.51 1.92 -1.92
C ILE A 102 -6.67 2.04 -2.91
N SER A 103 -7.10 3.27 -3.24
CA SER A 103 -8.21 3.53 -4.17
C SER A 103 -8.01 2.86 -5.52
N LYS A 104 -6.80 2.88 -6.07
CA LYS A 104 -6.51 2.27 -7.37
C LYS A 104 -6.61 0.75 -7.38
N PHE A 105 -6.11 0.10 -6.33
CA PHE A 105 -6.26 -1.35 -6.20
C PHE A 105 -7.72 -1.72 -5.97
N TYR A 106 -8.46 -0.92 -5.19
CA TYR A 106 -9.89 -1.10 -4.98
C TYR A 106 -10.68 -0.98 -6.29
N GLU A 107 -10.46 0.08 -7.06
CA GLU A 107 -11.14 0.33 -8.35
C GLU A 107 -10.97 -0.81 -9.37
N LYS A 108 -9.89 -1.57 -9.26
CA LYS A 108 -9.59 -2.72 -10.13
C LYS A 108 -9.97 -4.07 -9.53
N ASN A 109 -10.68 -4.09 -8.40
CA ASN A 109 -11.07 -5.30 -7.68
C ASN A 109 -9.85 -6.20 -7.35
N LEU A 110 -8.76 -5.57 -6.88
CA LEU A 110 -7.50 -6.23 -6.54
C LEU A 110 -7.23 -6.26 -5.03
N LEU A 111 -8.24 -5.96 -4.21
CA LEU A 111 -8.18 -6.06 -2.76
C LEU A 111 -9.17 -7.12 -2.29
N ASP A 112 -8.69 -8.13 -1.60
CA ASP A 112 -9.54 -9.16 -0.98
C ASP A 112 -10.15 -8.65 0.33
N LYS A 113 -9.37 -7.85 1.09
CA LYS A 113 -9.73 -7.32 2.41
C LYS A 113 -9.36 -5.85 2.56
N LEU A 114 -10.15 -5.15 3.36
CA LEU A 114 -9.86 -3.79 3.82
C LEU A 114 -9.82 -3.76 5.35
N HIS A 115 -8.67 -3.39 5.90
CA HIS A 115 -8.51 -3.13 7.32
C HIS A 115 -8.66 -1.63 7.57
N LEU A 116 -9.76 -1.22 8.19
CA LEU A 116 -10.03 0.17 8.54
C LEU A 116 -9.92 0.37 10.04
N CYS A 117 -8.95 1.18 10.47
CA CYS A 117 -8.80 1.55 11.87
C CYS A 117 -9.52 2.88 12.13
N ILE A 118 -10.42 2.88 13.12
CA ILE A 118 -11.20 4.06 13.53
C ILE A 118 -10.77 4.45 14.92
N SER A 119 -10.15 5.62 15.04
CA SER A 119 -9.78 6.21 16.32
C SER A 119 -10.93 7.09 16.87
N PRO A 120 -11.13 7.16 18.20
CA PRO A 120 -12.18 7.97 18.82
C PRO A 120 -11.78 9.45 18.89
N ILE A 121 -11.38 10.02 17.76
CA ILE A 121 -10.92 11.40 17.61
C ILE A 121 -11.76 12.07 16.52
N ILE A 122 -12.28 13.26 16.82
CA ILE A 122 -12.99 14.09 15.85
C ILE A 122 -12.04 15.18 15.37
N LEU A 123 -11.60 15.10 14.10
CA LEU A 123 -10.62 16.01 13.52
C LEU A 123 -11.25 17.23 12.83
N GLY A 124 -12.53 17.16 12.47
CA GLY A 124 -13.20 18.18 11.65
C GLY A 124 -12.81 18.08 10.17
N GLU A 125 -11.62 18.54 9.80
CA GLU A 125 -11.07 18.42 8.43
C GLU A 125 -9.91 17.44 8.39
N GLY A 126 -9.70 16.79 7.25
CA GLY A 126 -8.61 15.83 7.08
C GLY A 126 -8.45 15.34 5.63
N ILE A 127 -7.47 14.48 5.43
CA ILE A 127 -7.25 13.81 4.15
C ILE A 127 -8.06 12.51 4.15
N SER A 128 -8.85 12.30 3.08
CA SER A 128 -9.59 11.05 2.91
C SER A 128 -8.66 9.85 2.91
N SER A 129 -8.97 8.83 3.71
CA SER A 129 -8.19 7.60 3.82
C SER A 129 -8.11 6.84 2.50
N PHE A 130 -9.19 6.86 1.72
CA PHE A 130 -9.27 6.37 0.33
C PHE A 130 -10.49 7.00 -0.34
N ILE A 131 -10.51 6.94 -1.67
CA ILE A 131 -11.60 7.45 -2.52
C ILE A 131 -12.08 6.28 -3.35
N ILE A 132 -13.36 5.99 -3.28
CA ILE A 132 -14.02 4.98 -4.12
C ILE A 132 -14.94 5.66 -5.14
N PRO A 133 -15.22 5.03 -6.29
CA PRO A 133 -16.17 5.55 -7.24
C PRO A 133 -17.53 5.82 -6.59
N LYS A 134 -18.14 6.95 -6.96
CA LYS A 134 -19.46 7.33 -6.45
C LYS A 134 -20.51 6.32 -6.93
N GLN A 135 -21.23 5.72 -6.01
CA GLN A 135 -22.37 4.88 -6.32
C GLN A 135 -23.55 5.76 -6.75
N LYS A 136 -24.30 5.32 -7.75
CA LYS A 136 -25.45 6.08 -8.29
C LYS A 136 -26.66 5.98 -7.36
N SER A 137 -26.83 4.88 -6.66
CA SER A 137 -27.91 4.67 -5.70
C SER A 137 -27.50 3.74 -4.57
N LEU A 138 -28.23 3.78 -3.44
CA LEU A 138 -28.01 2.84 -2.33
C LEU A 138 -28.33 1.39 -2.70
N LYS A 139 -29.12 1.16 -3.75
CA LYS A 139 -29.41 -0.20 -4.25
C LYS A 139 -28.21 -0.88 -4.93
N GLU A 140 -27.21 -0.10 -5.32
CA GLU A 140 -25.98 -0.58 -5.94
C GLU A 140 -24.86 -0.80 -4.91
N VAL A 141 -25.13 -0.53 -3.61
CA VAL A 141 -24.18 -0.72 -2.53
C VAL A 141 -24.26 -2.17 -2.06
N TYR A 142 -23.12 -2.86 -2.06
CA TYR A 142 -23.03 -4.20 -1.50
C TYR A 142 -22.79 -4.11 0.01
N GLU A 143 -23.49 -4.95 0.77
CA GLU A 143 -23.16 -5.20 2.18
C GLU A 143 -21.97 -6.17 2.23
N HIS A 144 -20.88 -5.71 2.78
CA HIS A 144 -19.68 -6.54 2.99
C HIS A 144 -19.77 -7.24 4.35
N LYS A 145 -19.17 -8.43 4.42
CA LYS A 145 -18.97 -9.10 5.72
C LYS A 145 -17.91 -8.34 6.50
N ILE A 146 -18.26 -7.92 7.70
CA ILE A 146 -17.40 -7.12 8.57
C ILE A 146 -17.25 -7.81 9.91
N SER A 147 -16.01 -7.89 10.41
CA SER A 147 -15.72 -8.19 11.80
C SER A 147 -15.05 -6.99 12.48
N TYR A 148 -15.27 -6.87 13.79
CA TYR A 148 -14.77 -5.74 14.58
C TYR A 148 -13.85 -6.23 15.68
N MET A 149 -12.72 -5.55 15.84
CA MET A 149 -11.77 -5.83 16.92
C MET A 149 -11.44 -4.54 17.67
N LYS A 150 -11.54 -4.57 19.00
CA LYS A 150 -11.09 -3.46 19.84
C LYS A 150 -9.56 -3.51 19.98
N MET A 151 -8.89 -2.43 19.61
CA MET A 151 -7.44 -2.26 19.70
C MET A 151 -7.10 -1.09 20.64
N GLY A 152 -7.12 -1.36 21.94
CA GLY A 152 -6.97 -0.30 22.93
C GLY A 152 -8.15 0.67 22.92
N ARG A 153 -7.94 1.90 22.44
CA ARG A 153 -8.99 2.93 22.27
C ARG A 153 -9.60 2.91 20.86
N ASP A 154 -8.92 2.30 19.90
CA ASP A 154 -9.33 2.24 18.50
C ASP A 154 -10.21 1.01 18.21
N ILE A 155 -10.89 1.05 17.09
CA ILE A 155 -11.65 -0.08 16.54
C ILE A 155 -11.05 -0.44 15.17
N LEU A 156 -10.66 -1.70 15.00
CA LEU A 156 -10.31 -2.24 13.69
C LEU A 156 -11.56 -2.89 13.07
N CYS A 157 -11.92 -2.42 11.88
CA CYS A 157 -12.90 -3.08 11.02
C CYS A 157 -12.14 -3.92 9.99
N ASP A 158 -12.35 -5.24 10.03
CA ASP A 158 -11.84 -6.18 9.02
C ASP A 158 -12.98 -6.48 8.05
N ILE A 159 -12.86 -6.01 6.82
CA ILE A 159 -13.92 -6.00 5.82
C ILE A 159 -13.52 -6.94 4.68
N ASP A 160 -14.30 -7.99 4.47
CA ASP A 160 -14.17 -8.86 3.30
C ASP A 160 -14.79 -8.14 2.09
N LEU A 161 -14.01 -7.90 1.03
CA LEU A 161 -14.47 -7.17 -0.16
C LEU A 161 -15.06 -8.08 -1.25
N PHE A 162 -14.77 -9.39 -1.17
CA PHE A 162 -15.26 -10.41 -2.11
C PHE A 162 -15.59 -11.72 -1.38
#